data_5039d4363a16463d8864ce5c808c598e
#
_entry.id   5039d4363a16463d8864ce5c808c598e
#
_cell.length_a   1.000
_cell.length_b   1.000
_cell.length_c   1.000
_cell.angle_alpha   90.00
_cell.angle_beta   90.00
_cell.angle_gamma   90.00
#
_symmetry.space_group_name_H-M   'P 1'
#
loop_
_entity.id
_entity.type
_entity.pdbx_description
1 polymer ?
#
loop_
_entity_poly.entity_id
_entity_poly.type
_entity_poly.pdbx_seq_one_letter_code
_entity_poly.pdbx_strand_id
1 'polypeptide(L)'
;MRMPLKTRLYYGIGRHLPFLKIRPPEMDRQAAMILRPGRNAALTWEKRATGETLLTVPQNEKVGRITRAMAKWLQVPNERQVELDEVGGFVWELCDGQHTIESIVQKTGRQYKMHRREAEVSVTMFLQMLHERNFIGFYKKVGKKSPGREP
;
A
#
# COMPACT_ATOMS: atom_id res chain seq x y z
N MET A 1 -5.15 3.74 -28.62
CA MET A 1 -3.71 3.56 -28.40
C MET A 1 -3.51 3.24 -26.91
N ARG A 2 -3.21 1.99 -26.58
CA ARG A 2 -2.98 1.59 -25.20
C ARG A 2 -1.62 2.11 -24.74
N MET A 3 -1.58 3.04 -23.78
CA MET A 3 -0.33 3.47 -23.17
C MET A 3 0.37 2.28 -22.49
N PRO A 4 1.70 2.17 -22.59
CA PRO A 4 2.43 1.10 -21.94
C PRO A 4 2.21 1.13 -20.44
N LEU A 5 2.15 -0.04 -19.80
CA LEU A 5 1.89 -0.25 -18.37
C LEU A 5 2.73 0.67 -17.46
N LYS A 6 3.97 0.94 -17.87
CA LYS A 6 4.92 1.84 -17.20
C LYS A 6 4.38 3.26 -17.00
N THR A 7 3.64 3.75 -17.98
CA THR A 7 3.08 5.11 -17.97
C THR A 7 1.82 5.18 -17.11
N ARG A 8 1.05 4.09 -17.00
CA ARG A 8 -0.18 4.03 -16.19
C ARG A 8 0.09 4.12 -14.69
N LEU A 9 1.14 3.45 -14.20
CA LEU A 9 1.51 3.54 -12.79
C LEU A 9 1.94 4.96 -12.41
N TYR A 10 2.71 5.61 -13.28
CA TYR A 10 3.21 6.97 -13.08
C TYR A 10 2.09 8.03 -13.17
N TYR A 11 1.17 7.90 -14.15
CA TYR A 11 0.07 8.84 -14.33
C TYR A 11 -1.11 8.58 -13.39
N GLY A 12 -1.36 7.35 -12.99
CA GLY A 12 -2.41 7.01 -12.02
C GLY A 12 -2.14 7.61 -10.64
N ILE A 13 -0.88 7.65 -10.22
CA ILE A 13 -0.46 8.22 -8.93
C ILE A 13 -0.40 9.74 -9.01
N GLY A 14 0.10 10.31 -10.12
CA GLY A 14 0.28 11.77 -10.26
C GLY A 14 -1.02 12.56 -10.50
N ARG A 15 -2.06 11.92 -11.05
CA ARG A 15 -3.30 12.61 -11.44
C ARG A 15 -4.21 12.93 -10.25
N HIS A 16 -4.06 12.25 -9.12
CA HIS A 16 -4.90 12.45 -7.94
C HIS A 16 -4.22 13.20 -6.79
N LEU A 17 -2.94 13.56 -6.92
CA LEU A 17 -2.19 14.17 -5.82
C LEU A 17 -1.25 15.31 -6.28
N PRO A 18 -1.81 16.47 -6.73
CA PRO A 18 -0.97 17.60 -7.14
C PRO A 18 -0.22 18.28 -5.98
N PHE A 19 -0.49 17.91 -4.72
CA PHE A 19 0.07 18.54 -3.52
C PHE A 19 1.10 17.71 -2.75
N LEU A 20 1.37 16.49 -3.16
CA LEU A 20 2.38 15.69 -2.48
C LEU A 20 3.79 16.05 -3.00
N LYS A 21 4.35 17.13 -2.48
CA LYS A 21 5.80 17.23 -2.27
C LYS A 21 6.16 16.22 -1.19
N ILE A 22 6.15 14.93 -1.56
CA ILE A 22 6.60 13.86 -0.68
C ILE A 22 8.10 14.03 -0.56
N ARG A 23 8.55 14.77 0.45
CA ARG A 23 9.88 14.56 0.98
C ARG A 23 9.78 13.20 1.69
N PRO A 24 10.45 12.15 1.20
CA PRO A 24 10.60 10.96 2.03
C PRO A 24 11.22 11.42 3.34
N PRO A 25 10.75 10.93 4.51
CA PRO A 25 11.46 11.16 5.74
C PRO A 25 12.92 10.78 5.50
N GLU A 26 13.86 11.50 6.08
CA GLU A 26 15.31 11.25 5.98
C GLU A 26 15.70 9.91 6.62
N MET A 27 14.94 8.90 6.31
CA MET A 27 15.26 7.52 6.70
C MET A 27 16.32 7.03 5.74
N ASP A 28 17.42 6.55 6.28
CA ASP A 28 18.45 5.88 5.50
C ASP A 28 17.78 4.86 4.57
N ARG A 29 18.08 4.95 3.27
CA ARG A 29 17.50 4.07 2.24
C ARG A 29 17.64 2.59 2.62
N GLN A 30 18.79 2.19 3.19
CA GLN A 30 19.02 0.81 3.62
C GLN A 30 18.09 0.43 4.77
N ALA A 31 17.89 1.32 5.74
CA ALA A 31 16.98 1.09 6.85
C ALA A 31 15.51 0.99 6.39
N ALA A 32 15.13 1.72 5.36
CA ALA A 32 13.79 1.62 4.78
C ALA A 32 13.57 0.28 4.05
N MET A 33 14.55 -0.20 3.28
CA MET A 33 14.43 -1.41 2.46
C MET A 33 14.23 -2.70 3.26
N ILE A 34 14.65 -2.73 4.53
CA ILE A 34 14.45 -3.89 5.42
C ILE A 34 13.10 -3.90 6.15
N LEU A 35 12.33 -2.83 6.06
CA LEU A 35 10.99 -2.77 6.64
C LEU A 35 10.05 -3.74 5.92
N ARG A 36 9.05 -4.20 6.65
CA ARG A 36 8.04 -5.14 6.17
C ARG A 36 6.68 -4.47 6.20
N PRO A 37 6.08 -4.18 5.03
CA PRO A 37 4.73 -3.67 4.99
C PRO A 37 3.74 -4.78 5.32
N GLY A 38 2.78 -4.48 6.19
CA GLY A 38 1.67 -5.36 6.52
C GLY A 38 0.34 -4.66 6.35
N ARG A 39 -0.62 -5.36 5.78
CA ARG A 39 -1.97 -4.84 5.53
C ARG A 39 -2.71 -4.53 6.83
N ASN A 40 -3.51 -3.50 6.82
CA ASN A 40 -4.44 -3.22 7.91
C ASN A 40 -5.56 -4.26 7.91
N ALA A 41 -5.72 -4.97 9.02
CA ALA A 41 -6.71 -6.04 9.17
C ALA A 41 -8.18 -5.55 9.11
N ALA A 42 -8.41 -4.25 9.25
CA ALA A 42 -9.75 -3.68 9.11
C ALA A 42 -10.22 -3.56 7.65
N LEU A 43 -9.32 -3.73 6.68
CA LEU A 43 -9.63 -3.68 5.26
C LEU A 43 -9.97 -5.07 4.74
N THR A 44 -11.01 -5.15 3.93
CA THR A 44 -11.29 -6.33 3.11
C THR A 44 -10.87 -6.06 1.67
N TRP A 45 -10.51 -7.09 0.95
CA TRP A 45 -10.08 -6.95 -0.43
C TRP A 45 -10.39 -8.20 -1.23
N GLU A 46 -10.60 -8.01 -2.52
CA GLU A 46 -10.84 -9.08 -3.47
C GLU A 46 -10.06 -8.85 -4.76
N LYS A 47 -9.60 -9.92 -5.38
CA LYS A 47 -8.94 -9.88 -6.69
C LYS A 47 -9.97 -10.19 -7.76
N ARG A 48 -10.10 -9.29 -8.73
CA ARG A 48 -10.98 -9.48 -9.88
C ARG A 48 -10.32 -10.33 -10.95
N ALA A 49 -11.12 -10.96 -11.80
CA ALA A 49 -10.64 -11.74 -12.96
C ALA A 49 -9.82 -10.89 -13.95
N THR A 50 -10.02 -9.57 -13.95
CA THR A 50 -9.24 -8.60 -14.74
C THR A 50 -7.82 -8.36 -14.25
N GLY A 51 -7.44 -8.92 -13.07
CA GLY A 51 -6.16 -8.69 -12.41
C GLY A 51 -6.14 -7.49 -11.46
N GLU A 52 -7.19 -6.69 -11.47
CA GLU A 52 -7.39 -5.56 -10.56
C GLU A 52 -7.74 -6.04 -9.15
N THR A 53 -7.37 -5.26 -8.14
CA THR A 53 -7.70 -5.55 -6.74
C THR A 53 -8.61 -4.46 -6.19
N LEU A 54 -9.74 -4.85 -5.66
CA LEU A 54 -10.70 -3.96 -5.02
C LEU A 54 -10.50 -3.99 -3.51
N LEU A 55 -10.18 -2.85 -2.93
CA LEU A 55 -10.12 -2.66 -1.48
C LEU A 55 -11.40 -2.06 -0.99
N THR A 56 -11.98 -2.64 0.05
CA THR A 56 -13.14 -2.08 0.75
C THR A 56 -12.69 -1.51 2.08
N VAL A 57 -12.83 -0.21 2.21
CA VAL A 57 -12.42 0.57 3.38
C VAL A 57 -13.69 0.88 4.20
N PRO A 58 -13.83 0.33 5.42
CA PRO A 58 -14.92 0.72 6.28
C PRO A 58 -14.77 2.21 6.64
N GLN A 59 -15.79 2.99 6.42
CA GLN A 59 -15.83 4.37 6.87
C GLN A 59 -16.08 4.39 8.38
N ASN A 60 -15.01 4.36 9.15
CA ASN A 60 -15.05 4.68 10.57
C ASN A 60 -15.08 6.20 10.74
N GLU A 61 -16.08 6.86 10.19
CA GLU A 61 -16.33 8.21 10.63
C GLU A 61 -16.80 8.14 12.08
N LYS A 62 -16.17 8.95 12.93
CA LYS A 62 -16.72 9.35 14.23
C LYS A 62 -17.93 10.26 14.00
N VAL A 63 -18.89 9.72 13.29
CA VAL A 63 -20.14 10.40 12.97
C VAL A 63 -20.97 10.36 14.23
N GLY A 64 -21.28 11.51 14.80
CA GLY A 64 -22.14 11.63 15.96
C GLY A 64 -23.46 10.85 15.77
N ARG A 65 -24.09 10.44 16.87
CA ARG A 65 -25.32 9.63 16.85
C ARG A 65 -26.40 10.13 15.87
N ILE A 66 -26.50 11.44 15.69
CA ILE A 66 -27.49 12.11 14.84
C ILE A 66 -27.19 11.89 13.35
N THR A 67 -25.92 12.00 12.95
CA THR A 67 -25.48 11.79 11.55
C THR A 67 -25.54 10.33 11.16
N ARG A 68 -25.35 9.38 12.10
CA ARG A 68 -25.51 7.94 11.84
C ARG A 68 -26.97 7.59 11.53
N ALA A 69 -27.92 8.19 12.22
CA ALA A 69 -29.36 8.00 11.95
C ALA A 69 -29.74 8.57 10.57
N MET A 70 -29.24 9.76 10.22
CA MET A 70 -29.45 10.38 8.91
C MET A 70 -28.79 9.60 7.76
N ALA A 71 -27.57 9.10 7.95
CA ALA A 71 -26.89 8.29 6.95
C ALA A 71 -27.62 6.98 6.65
N LYS A 72 -28.22 6.36 7.67
CA LYS A 72 -29.08 5.18 7.51
C LYS A 72 -30.36 5.48 6.73
N TRP A 73 -30.94 6.66 6.92
CA TRP A 73 -32.12 7.09 6.19
C TRP A 73 -31.83 7.46 4.73
N LEU A 74 -30.68 8.05 4.45
CA LEU A 74 -30.23 8.45 3.11
C LEU A 74 -29.57 7.33 2.30
N GLN A 75 -29.44 6.10 2.84
CA GLN A 75 -28.79 4.95 2.19
C GLN A 75 -27.38 5.28 1.66
N VAL A 76 -26.63 6.14 2.34
CA VAL A 76 -25.25 6.43 1.98
C VAL A 76 -24.40 5.18 2.19
N PRO A 77 -23.67 4.70 1.19
CA PRO A 77 -22.80 3.53 1.35
C PRO A 77 -21.79 3.78 2.48
N ASN A 78 -21.77 2.88 3.46
CA ASN A 78 -20.88 2.99 4.64
C ASN A 78 -19.46 2.50 4.33
N GLU A 79 -19.16 2.22 3.07
CA GLU A 79 -17.92 1.66 2.61
C GLU A 79 -17.38 2.46 1.42
N ARG A 80 -16.09 2.72 1.45
CA ARG A 80 -15.38 3.33 0.34
C ARG A 80 -14.59 2.26 -0.39
N GLN A 81 -14.81 2.14 -1.68
CA GLN A 81 -14.06 1.23 -2.52
C GLN A 81 -12.88 1.95 -3.19
N VAL A 82 -11.73 1.30 -3.16
CA VAL A 82 -10.52 1.76 -3.82
C VAL A 82 -10.04 0.64 -4.75
N GLU A 83 -9.93 0.96 -6.01
CA GLU A 83 -9.49 0.03 -7.03
C GLU A 83 -7.98 0.21 -7.27
N LEU A 84 -7.25 -0.88 -7.18
CA LEU A 84 -5.83 -0.98 -7.53
C LEU A 84 -5.71 -1.65 -8.89
N ASP A 85 -4.83 -1.11 -9.74
CA ASP A 85 -4.48 -1.75 -10.99
C ASP A 85 -3.73 -3.08 -10.76
N GLU A 86 -3.42 -3.80 -11.82
CA GLU A 86 -2.74 -5.10 -11.75
C GLU A 86 -1.42 -5.02 -10.97
N VAL A 87 -0.61 -3.99 -11.21
CA VAL A 87 0.69 -3.81 -10.53
C VAL A 87 0.50 -3.47 -9.06
N GLY A 88 -0.42 -2.55 -8.76
CA GLY A 88 -0.77 -2.18 -7.40
C GLY A 88 -1.35 -3.36 -6.62
N GLY A 89 -2.19 -4.17 -7.24
CA GLY A 89 -2.74 -5.40 -6.67
C GLY A 89 -1.65 -6.42 -6.35
N PHE A 90 -0.67 -6.59 -7.24
CA PHE A 90 0.47 -7.47 -7.01
C PHE A 90 1.31 -7.00 -5.81
N VAL A 91 1.62 -5.71 -5.73
CA VAL A 91 2.35 -5.14 -4.57
C VAL A 91 1.52 -5.27 -3.30
N TRP A 92 0.21 -5.05 -3.37
CA TRP A 92 -0.71 -5.22 -2.24
C TRP A 92 -0.69 -6.65 -1.68
N GLU A 93 -0.69 -7.66 -2.55
CA GLU A 93 -0.59 -9.07 -2.12
C GLU A 93 0.70 -9.35 -1.36
N LEU A 94 1.80 -8.72 -1.73
CA LEU A 94 3.10 -8.85 -1.08
C LEU A 94 3.22 -8.06 0.24
N CYS A 95 2.26 -7.20 0.55
CA CYS A 95 2.19 -6.48 1.83
C CYS A 95 1.61 -7.37 2.95
N ASP A 96 2.22 -8.51 3.19
CA ASP A 96 1.78 -9.55 4.14
C ASP A 96 2.50 -9.49 5.50
N GLY A 97 3.38 -8.52 5.70
CA GLY A 97 4.24 -8.41 6.88
C GLY A 97 5.44 -9.37 6.87
N GLN A 98 5.57 -10.23 5.86
CA GLN A 98 6.67 -11.19 5.72
C GLN A 98 7.73 -10.72 4.72
N HIS A 99 7.30 -10.11 3.61
CA HIS A 99 8.20 -9.57 2.60
C HIS A 99 8.77 -8.23 3.06
N THR A 100 10.07 -8.03 2.82
CA THR A 100 10.71 -6.71 2.99
C THR A 100 10.42 -5.84 1.76
N ILE A 101 10.54 -4.52 1.90
CA ILE A 101 10.40 -3.60 0.77
C ILE A 101 11.37 -3.97 -0.36
N GLU A 102 12.62 -4.30 -0.04
CA GLU A 102 13.61 -4.78 -1.02
C GLU A 102 13.11 -6.01 -1.80
N SER A 103 12.54 -7.00 -1.09
CA SER A 103 11.97 -8.20 -1.71
C SER A 103 10.80 -7.87 -2.63
N ILE A 104 9.93 -6.95 -2.22
CA ILE A 104 8.79 -6.50 -3.02
C ILE A 104 9.28 -5.80 -4.29
N VAL A 105 10.26 -4.89 -4.17
CA VAL A 105 10.88 -4.20 -5.31
C VAL A 105 11.45 -5.20 -6.32
N GLN A 106 12.21 -6.20 -5.85
CA GLN A 106 12.80 -7.22 -6.72
C GLN A 106 11.74 -8.06 -7.43
N LYS A 107 10.72 -8.52 -6.70
CA LYS A 107 9.64 -9.33 -7.26
C LYS A 107 8.83 -8.56 -8.29
N THR A 108 8.47 -7.30 -7.98
CA THR A 108 7.73 -6.42 -8.90
C THR A 108 8.56 -6.12 -10.15
N GLY A 109 9.84 -5.81 -10.00
CA GLY A 109 10.75 -5.58 -11.12
C GLY A 109 10.86 -6.78 -12.06
N ARG A 110 10.95 -7.99 -11.51
CA ARG A 110 10.99 -9.24 -12.29
C ARG A 110 9.66 -9.51 -13.00
N GLN A 111 8.54 -9.40 -12.28
CA GLN A 111 7.20 -9.69 -12.80
C GLN A 111 6.83 -8.78 -13.98
N TYR A 112 7.14 -7.49 -13.86
CA TYR A 112 6.75 -6.48 -14.85
C TYR A 112 7.90 -6.00 -15.72
N LYS A 113 9.06 -6.67 -15.69
CA LYS A 113 10.25 -6.36 -16.50
C LYS A 113 10.68 -4.89 -16.37
N MET A 114 10.62 -4.36 -15.14
CA MET A 114 11.07 -3.00 -14.81
C MET A 114 12.56 -2.99 -14.44
N HIS A 115 13.25 -1.91 -14.77
CA HIS A 115 14.58 -1.69 -14.21
C HIS A 115 14.53 -1.54 -12.70
N ARG A 116 15.58 -1.97 -12.00
CA ARG A 116 15.63 -1.95 -10.52
C ARG A 116 15.26 -0.57 -9.95
N ARG A 117 15.81 0.50 -10.48
CA ARG A 117 15.55 1.85 -10.00
C ARG A 117 14.09 2.28 -10.24
N GLU A 118 13.55 1.91 -11.38
CA GLU A 118 12.14 2.17 -11.72
C GLU A 118 11.20 1.44 -10.75
N ALA A 119 11.45 0.14 -10.52
CA ALA A 119 10.69 -0.66 -9.58
C ALA A 119 10.80 -0.11 -8.14
N GLU A 120 12.00 0.27 -7.72
CA GLU A 120 12.24 0.84 -6.39
C GLU A 120 11.44 2.13 -6.18
N VAL A 121 11.53 3.09 -7.09
CA VAL A 121 10.79 4.35 -6.99
C VAL A 121 9.29 4.11 -7.00
N SER A 122 8.78 3.31 -7.94
CA SER A 122 7.35 3.03 -8.09
C SER A 122 6.78 2.33 -6.86
N VAL A 123 7.43 1.28 -6.38
CA VAL A 123 6.98 0.52 -5.21
C VAL A 123 7.05 1.38 -3.95
N THR A 124 8.14 2.12 -3.75
CA THR A 124 8.30 2.96 -2.55
C THR A 124 7.23 4.04 -2.47
N MET A 125 6.98 4.74 -3.59
CA MET A 125 5.92 5.76 -3.66
C MET A 125 4.53 5.16 -3.42
N PHE A 126 4.26 4.00 -3.98
CA PHE A 126 2.99 3.31 -3.80
C PHE A 126 2.79 2.86 -2.33
N LEU A 127 3.81 2.26 -1.70
CA LEU A 127 3.77 1.87 -0.30
C LEU A 127 3.58 3.09 0.63
N GLN A 128 4.23 4.21 0.32
CA GLN A 128 4.05 5.44 1.07
C GLN A 128 2.61 5.94 0.98
N MET A 129 2.03 5.97 -0.21
CA MET A 129 0.63 6.36 -0.40
C MET A 129 -0.34 5.45 0.38
N LEU A 130 -0.10 4.15 0.39
CA LEU A 130 -0.90 3.20 1.17
C LEU A 130 -0.75 3.45 2.68
N HIS A 131 0.45 3.77 3.14
CA HIS A 131 0.72 4.08 4.54
C HIS A 131 0.03 5.38 5.00
N GLU A 132 0.11 6.43 4.21
CA GLU A 132 -0.56 7.71 4.49
C GLU A 132 -2.08 7.58 4.60
N ARG A 133 -2.66 6.61 3.89
CA ARG A 133 -4.08 6.27 3.97
C ARG A 133 -4.41 5.27 5.08
N ASN A 134 -3.44 4.87 5.88
CA ASN A 134 -3.57 3.83 6.91
C ASN A 134 -4.00 2.45 6.37
N PHE A 135 -3.69 2.15 5.11
CA PHE A 135 -3.98 0.85 4.50
C PHE A 135 -2.93 -0.20 4.87
N ILE A 136 -1.70 0.23 5.14
CA ILE A 136 -0.60 -0.61 5.58
C ILE A 136 0.14 0.03 6.75
N GLY A 137 0.81 -0.80 7.56
CA GLY A 137 1.82 -0.41 8.54
C GLY A 137 3.19 -0.96 8.16
N PHE A 138 4.26 -0.33 8.66
CA PHE A 138 5.62 -0.83 8.49
C PHE A 138 6.13 -1.46 9.78
N TYR A 139 6.68 -2.66 9.68
CA TYR A 139 7.20 -3.44 10.78
C TYR A 139 8.69 -3.71 10.58
N LYS A 140 9.44 -3.67 11.66
CA LYS A 140 10.82 -4.13 11.71
C LYS A 140 10.86 -5.47 12.43
N LYS A 141 11.51 -6.48 11.86
CA LYS A 141 11.72 -7.74 12.58
C LYS A 141 12.66 -7.45 13.74
N VAL A 142 12.14 -7.48 14.96
CA VAL A 142 12.97 -7.45 16.15
C VAL A 142 13.72 -8.78 16.17
N GLY A 143 15.03 -8.74 15.99
CA GLY A 143 15.88 -9.92 16.18
C GLY A 143 15.60 -10.47 17.59
N LYS A 144 15.31 -11.77 17.71
CA LYS A 144 15.33 -12.44 19.00
C LYS A 144 16.71 -12.15 19.61
N LYS A 145 16.73 -11.36 20.68
CA LYS A 145 17.91 -11.22 21.52
C LYS A 145 18.22 -12.63 22.01
N SER A 146 19.30 -13.21 21.56
CA SER A 146 19.78 -14.48 22.12
C SER A 146 19.85 -14.29 23.63
N PRO A 147 19.27 -15.19 24.44
CA PRO A 147 19.46 -15.12 25.87
C PRO A 147 20.97 -15.14 26.11
N GLY A 148 21.47 -14.07 26.73
CA GLY A 148 22.88 -13.95 27.06
C GLY A 148 23.33 -15.19 27.80
N ARG A 149 24.38 -15.81 27.30
CA ARG A 149 25.16 -16.80 28.04
C ARG A 149 25.76 -16.00 29.19
N GLU A 150 25.18 -16.14 30.35
CA GLU A 150 25.88 -15.70 31.58
C GLU A 150 27.09 -16.59 31.78
N PRO A 151 28.23 -16.00 32.25
CA PRO A 151 29.46 -16.72 32.52
C PRO A 151 29.36 -17.64 33.74
#